data_1567805edd868c2b792694255be59a47
#
_entry.id   1567805edd868c2b792694255be59a47
#
_cell.length_a   1.000
_cell.length_b   1.000
_cell.length_c   1.000
_cell.angle_alpha   90.00
_cell.angle_beta   90.00
_cell.angle_gamma   90.00
#
_symmetry.space_group_name_H-M   'P 1'
#
loop_
_entity.id
_entity.type
_entity.pdbx_description
1 polymer ?
#
loop_
_entity_poly.entity_id
_entity_poly.type
_entity_poly.pdbx_seq_one_letter_code
_entity_poly.pdbx_strand_id
1 'polypeptide(L)'
;MTKTLTQPADAARHSRHFQLIVDVHLLLLSDGEVLLGRRANTGYGDGAYEPPSGRLAERETLVEAAVRVADAQVGIVLDAGRVALAHVMHDVSGAGRMAFFLTADGWEGQVGGPTKSYSDFGWFPLAELPANMIDRARVAVRNFAAGARFSTYPAFGM
;
A
#
# COMPACT_ATOMS: atom_id res chain seq x y z
N MET A 1 27.12 -27.98 31.23
CA MET A 1 26.65 -27.62 29.88
C MET A 1 25.14 -27.79 29.83
N THR A 2 24.44 -26.68 29.95
CA THR A 2 22.99 -26.69 29.85
C THR A 2 22.64 -26.63 28.36
N LYS A 3 22.23 -27.75 27.81
CA LYS A 3 21.70 -27.82 26.47
C LYS A 3 20.30 -27.17 26.53
N THR A 4 20.17 -25.95 26.04
CA THR A 4 18.88 -25.33 25.86
C THR A 4 18.19 -26.08 24.75
N LEU A 5 17.45 -27.11 25.12
CA LEU A 5 16.54 -27.79 24.20
C LEU A 5 15.42 -26.80 23.91
N THR A 6 15.40 -26.26 22.71
CA THR A 6 14.23 -25.55 22.22
C THR A 6 13.05 -26.53 22.31
N GLN A 7 12.18 -26.28 23.25
CA GLN A 7 11.05 -27.20 23.47
C GLN A 7 10.12 -27.16 22.26
N PRO A 8 9.55 -28.31 21.86
CA PRO A 8 8.54 -28.37 20.80
C PRO A 8 7.39 -27.38 20.99
N ALA A 9 7.11 -27.04 22.25
CA ALA A 9 6.09 -26.05 22.60
C ALA A 9 6.40 -24.62 22.10
N ASP A 10 7.68 -24.24 21.99
CA ASP A 10 8.05 -22.91 21.48
C ASP A 10 7.90 -22.81 19.97
N ALA A 11 8.26 -23.87 19.24
CA ALA A 11 8.01 -23.94 17.80
C ALA A 11 6.51 -23.90 17.49
N ALA A 12 5.68 -24.61 18.28
CA ALA A 12 4.23 -24.62 18.12
C ALA A 12 3.60 -23.26 18.47
N ARG A 13 4.17 -22.52 19.43
CA ARG A 13 3.72 -21.16 19.76
C ARG A 13 4.03 -20.18 18.64
N HIS A 14 5.22 -20.26 18.01
CA HIS A 14 5.58 -19.43 16.88
C HIS A 14 4.67 -19.67 15.67
N SER A 15 4.25 -20.94 15.41
CA SER A 15 3.33 -21.27 14.33
C SER A 15 1.89 -20.81 14.58
N ARG A 16 1.55 -20.41 15.82
CA ARG A 16 0.22 -19.92 16.22
C ARG A 16 0.12 -18.40 16.28
N HIS A 17 1.19 -17.66 15.97
CA HIS A 17 1.11 -16.22 15.90
C HIS A 17 0.22 -15.81 14.73
N PHE A 18 -0.68 -14.90 15.01
CA PHE A 18 -1.52 -14.28 13.99
C PHE A 18 -0.63 -13.47 13.05
N GLN A 19 -0.77 -13.71 11.77
CA GLN A 19 0.01 -13.05 10.75
C GLN A 19 -0.89 -12.22 9.84
N LEU A 20 -0.42 -11.05 9.48
CA LEU A 20 -1.08 -10.14 8.56
C LEU A 20 -0.24 -9.96 7.31
N ILE A 21 -0.91 -9.84 6.17
CA ILE A 21 -0.28 -9.34 4.96
C ILE A 21 0.01 -7.85 5.16
N VAL A 22 1.20 -7.40 4.78
CA VAL A 22 1.55 -5.99 4.81
C VAL A 22 1.70 -5.49 3.40
N ASP A 23 0.88 -4.51 3.02
CA ASP A 23 0.94 -3.84 1.74
C ASP A 23 1.50 -2.43 1.90
N VAL A 24 2.27 -2.00 0.91
CA VAL A 24 2.79 -0.63 0.82
C VAL A 24 2.16 0.02 -0.39
N HIS A 25 1.48 1.13 -0.17
CA HIS A 25 0.86 1.94 -1.22
C HIS A 25 1.59 3.27 -1.34
N LEU A 26 1.73 3.76 -2.57
CA LEU A 26 2.25 5.09 -2.82
C LEU A 26 1.09 6.08 -2.93
N LEU A 27 1.06 7.04 -2.02
CA LEU A 27 0.10 8.13 -2.05
C LEU A 27 0.81 9.38 -2.58
N LEU A 28 1.00 9.43 -3.90
CA LEU A 28 1.68 10.54 -4.56
C LEU A 28 0.66 11.63 -4.89
N LEU A 29 0.96 12.83 -4.45
CA LEU A 29 0.05 13.97 -4.55
C LEU A 29 0.70 15.08 -5.38
N SER A 30 -0.10 15.74 -6.21
CA SER A 30 0.29 16.92 -6.98
C SER A 30 -0.94 17.79 -7.19
N ASP A 31 -0.89 19.04 -6.74
CA ASP A 31 -1.96 20.04 -6.94
C ASP A 31 -3.36 19.56 -6.56
N GLY A 32 -3.47 18.87 -5.41
CA GLY A 32 -4.75 18.35 -4.91
C GLY A 32 -5.23 17.07 -5.60
N GLU A 33 -4.42 16.52 -6.48
CA GLU A 33 -4.69 15.26 -7.17
C GLU A 33 -3.81 14.13 -6.65
N VAL A 34 -4.33 12.92 -6.70
CA VAL A 34 -3.63 11.69 -6.33
C VAL A 34 -3.37 10.83 -7.56
N LEU A 35 -2.19 10.22 -7.61
CA LEU A 35 -1.84 9.27 -8.67
C LEU A 35 -2.51 7.93 -8.39
N LEU A 36 -3.28 7.45 -9.36
CA LEU A 36 -3.87 6.10 -9.33
C LEU A 36 -3.44 5.32 -10.56
N GLY A 37 -3.17 4.04 -10.36
CA GLY A 37 -2.90 3.09 -11.43
C GLY A 37 -4.10 2.19 -11.66
N ARG A 38 -4.39 1.89 -12.93
CA ARG A 38 -5.43 0.95 -13.32
C ARG A 38 -4.85 -0.46 -13.34
N ARG A 39 -5.35 -1.31 -12.48
CA ARG A 39 -4.84 -2.68 -12.33
C ARG A 39 -5.00 -3.50 -13.60
N ALA A 40 -3.95 -4.26 -13.94
CA ALA A 40 -3.93 -5.17 -15.10
C ALA A 40 -3.01 -6.36 -14.79
N ASN A 41 -3.38 -7.52 -15.29
CA ASN A 41 -2.59 -8.76 -15.19
C ASN A 41 -2.29 -9.20 -13.74
N THR A 42 -3.13 -8.83 -12.79
CA THR A 42 -2.93 -9.17 -11.36
C THR A 42 -3.80 -10.33 -10.90
N GLY A 43 -4.89 -10.62 -11.64
CA GLY A 43 -5.87 -11.63 -11.27
C GLY A 43 -6.88 -11.18 -10.22
N TYR A 44 -6.77 -9.94 -9.73
CA TYR A 44 -7.71 -9.37 -8.77
C TYR A 44 -7.96 -7.90 -9.03
N GLY A 45 -9.22 -7.52 -9.15
CA GLY A 45 -9.61 -6.12 -9.32
C GLY A 45 -9.08 -5.47 -10.59
N ASP A 46 -8.73 -6.26 -11.60
CA ASP A 46 -8.21 -5.73 -12.86
C ASP A 46 -9.23 -4.83 -13.52
N GLY A 47 -8.76 -3.68 -14.02
CA GLY A 47 -9.61 -2.61 -14.55
C GLY A 47 -10.00 -1.56 -13.50
N ALA A 48 -9.81 -1.82 -12.21
CA ALA A 48 -10.04 -0.84 -11.15
C ALA A 48 -8.78 -0.05 -10.82
N TYR A 49 -8.97 1.18 -10.35
CA TYR A 49 -7.89 2.07 -9.94
C TYR A 49 -7.53 1.89 -8.47
N GLU A 50 -6.26 2.10 -8.16
CA GLU A 50 -5.74 2.16 -6.79
C GLU A 50 -4.45 2.99 -6.74
N PRO A 51 -4.04 3.48 -5.56
CA PRO A 51 -2.68 3.97 -5.39
C PRO A 51 -1.69 2.84 -5.70
N PRO A 52 -0.63 3.07 -6.48
CA PRO A 52 0.33 2.02 -6.82
C PRO A 52 0.83 1.30 -5.57
N SER A 53 0.90 -0.02 -5.62
CA SER A 53 1.17 -0.81 -4.43
C SER A 53 2.04 -2.03 -4.69
N GLY A 54 2.58 -2.58 -3.61
CA GLY A 54 3.28 -3.84 -3.58
C GLY A 54 3.30 -4.39 -2.16
N ARG A 55 3.63 -5.66 -2.02
CA ARG A 55 3.79 -6.29 -0.71
C ARG A 55 5.14 -5.95 -0.10
N LEU A 56 5.15 -5.77 1.22
CA LEU A 56 6.39 -5.63 1.95
C LEU A 56 7.16 -6.96 1.86
N ALA A 57 8.45 -6.88 1.53
CA ALA A 57 9.32 -8.04 1.51
C ALA A 57 9.94 -8.29 2.89
N GLU A 58 10.41 -9.50 3.11
CA GLU A 58 11.11 -9.85 4.34
C GLU A 58 12.36 -8.97 4.52
N ARG A 59 12.55 -8.43 5.72
CA ARG A 59 13.67 -7.57 6.09
C ARG A 59 13.75 -6.24 5.35
N GLU A 60 12.70 -5.87 4.69
CA GLU A 60 12.58 -4.60 4.00
C GLU A 60 11.88 -3.58 4.91
N THR A 61 12.39 -2.37 4.98
CA THR A 61 11.68 -1.28 5.65
C THR A 61 10.54 -0.76 4.78
N LEU A 62 9.58 -0.06 5.38
CA LEU A 62 8.49 0.55 4.61
C LEU A 62 9.02 1.56 3.59
N VAL A 63 10.05 2.32 3.95
CA VAL A 63 10.66 3.30 3.04
C VAL A 63 11.35 2.61 1.86
N GLU A 64 12.11 1.54 2.13
CA GLU A 64 12.73 0.73 1.06
C GLU A 64 11.68 0.14 0.13
N ALA A 65 10.57 -0.35 0.69
CA ALA A 65 9.46 -0.88 -0.09
C ALA A 65 8.84 0.20 -0.98
N ALA A 66 8.63 1.41 -0.45
CA ALA A 66 8.09 2.53 -1.23
C ALA A 66 9.00 2.87 -2.42
N VAL A 67 10.31 2.94 -2.20
CA VAL A 67 11.29 3.20 -3.27
C VAL A 67 11.24 2.10 -4.33
N ARG A 68 11.20 0.84 -3.92
CA ARG A 68 11.10 -0.31 -4.83
C ARG A 68 9.79 -0.31 -5.62
N VAL A 69 8.67 -0.06 -4.95
CA VAL A 69 7.34 0.00 -5.61
C VAL A 69 7.30 1.14 -6.63
N ALA A 70 7.85 2.30 -6.29
CA ALA A 70 7.91 3.43 -7.21
C ALA A 70 8.67 3.09 -8.48
N ASP A 71 9.83 2.46 -8.36
CA ASP A 71 10.64 2.04 -9.51
C ASP A 71 9.94 0.94 -10.32
N ALA A 72 9.54 -0.15 -9.66
CA ALA A 72 8.99 -1.33 -10.33
C ALA A 72 7.59 -1.12 -10.89
N GLN A 73 6.73 -0.40 -10.18
CA GLN A 73 5.31 -0.26 -10.52
C GLN A 73 4.96 1.03 -11.24
N VAL A 74 5.74 2.08 -11.09
CA VAL A 74 5.44 3.41 -11.66
C VAL A 74 6.53 3.88 -12.63
N GLY A 75 7.76 3.45 -12.42
CA GLY A 75 8.90 3.87 -13.25
C GLY A 75 9.49 5.21 -12.83
N ILE A 76 9.36 5.58 -11.57
CA ILE A 76 9.93 6.81 -11.01
C ILE A 76 10.92 6.48 -9.89
N VAL A 77 11.78 7.44 -9.58
CA VAL A 77 12.80 7.31 -8.53
C VAL A 77 12.43 8.20 -7.35
N LEU A 78 12.22 7.59 -6.19
CA LEU A 78 12.01 8.29 -4.93
C LEU A 78 13.34 8.42 -4.17
N ASP A 79 13.53 9.57 -3.54
CA ASP A 79 14.57 9.75 -2.54
C ASP A 79 14.06 9.24 -1.19
N ALA A 80 14.71 8.23 -0.63
CA ALA A 80 14.33 7.63 0.65
C ALA A 80 14.19 8.66 1.78
N GLY A 81 15.04 9.69 1.79
CA GLY A 81 14.99 10.77 2.78
C GLY A 81 13.79 11.68 2.67
N ARG A 82 13.02 11.59 1.59
CA ARG A 82 11.85 12.42 1.32
C ARG A 82 10.54 11.65 1.37
N VAL A 83 10.60 10.38 1.81
CA VAL A 83 9.43 9.51 1.96
C VAL A 83 8.90 9.62 3.38
N ALA A 84 7.59 9.76 3.53
CA ALA A 84 6.92 9.86 4.82
C ALA A 84 5.65 9.01 4.87
N LEU A 85 5.28 8.57 6.07
CA LEU A 85 4.02 7.86 6.29
C LEU A 85 2.85 8.85 6.27
N ALA A 86 1.87 8.58 5.40
CA ALA A 86 0.68 9.44 5.27
C ALA A 86 -0.54 8.85 5.96
N HIS A 87 -0.76 7.54 5.84
CA HIS A 87 -1.97 6.89 6.36
C HIS A 87 -1.73 5.40 6.58
N VAL A 88 -2.44 4.83 7.56
CA VAL A 88 -2.44 3.39 7.82
C VAL A 88 -3.88 2.88 7.82
N MET A 89 -4.13 1.79 7.14
CA MET A 89 -5.41 1.11 7.18
C MET A 89 -5.26 -0.30 7.72
N HIS A 90 -6.07 -0.63 8.73
CA HIS A 90 -6.24 -2.01 9.18
C HIS A 90 -7.45 -2.61 8.45
N ASP A 91 -7.19 -3.57 7.58
CA ASP A 91 -8.21 -4.29 6.84
C ASP A 91 -8.42 -5.66 7.51
N VAL A 92 -9.58 -5.85 8.14
CA VAL A 92 -9.92 -7.11 8.84
C VAL A 92 -10.68 -8.08 7.93
N SER A 93 -10.92 -7.72 6.67
CA SER A 93 -11.56 -8.62 5.71
C SER A 93 -10.61 -9.72 5.23
N GLY A 94 -11.16 -10.85 4.81
CA GLY A 94 -10.36 -11.97 4.34
C GLY A 94 -9.35 -12.46 5.39
N ALA A 95 -8.11 -12.66 4.97
CA ALA A 95 -7.03 -13.09 5.86
C ALA A 95 -6.48 -11.96 6.75
N GLY A 96 -6.92 -10.74 6.54
CA GLY A 96 -6.45 -9.56 7.24
C GLY A 96 -5.16 -8.99 6.65
N ARG A 97 -5.06 -7.65 6.68
CA ARG A 97 -3.86 -6.95 6.22
C ARG A 97 -3.69 -5.58 6.87
N MET A 98 -2.45 -5.14 6.89
CA MET A 98 -2.12 -3.75 7.20
C MET A 98 -1.65 -3.08 5.92
N ALA A 99 -2.28 -1.99 5.54
CA ALA A 99 -1.90 -1.20 4.38
C ALA A 99 -1.28 0.13 4.85
N PHE A 100 -0.03 0.34 4.46
CA PHE A 100 0.71 1.56 4.77
C PHE A 100 0.77 2.42 3.52
N PHE A 101 0.29 3.66 3.63
CA PHE A 101 0.28 4.63 2.54
C PHE A 101 1.41 5.61 2.77
N LEU A 102 2.38 5.62 1.85
CA LEU A 102 3.58 6.44 1.95
C LEU A 102 3.55 7.51 0.87
N THR A 103 3.90 8.72 1.24
CA THR A 103 4.00 9.85 0.33
C THR A 103 5.46 10.26 0.16
N ALA A 104 5.74 11.01 -0.89
CA ALA A 104 7.05 11.57 -1.14
C ALA A 104 6.95 13.04 -1.52
N ASP A 105 7.91 13.83 -1.05
CA ASP A 105 8.05 15.23 -1.41
C ASP A 105 8.90 15.34 -2.68
N GLY A 106 8.28 14.99 -3.82
CA GLY A 106 8.90 14.99 -5.13
C GLY A 106 9.54 13.65 -5.51
N TRP A 107 9.86 13.53 -6.78
CA TRP A 107 10.49 12.34 -7.37
C TRP A 107 11.20 12.71 -8.66
N GLU A 108 12.07 11.81 -9.13
CA GLU A 108 12.71 11.93 -10.44
C GLU A 108 12.00 11.05 -11.46
N GLY A 109 11.96 11.51 -12.70
CA GLY A 109 11.29 10.82 -13.80
C GLY A 109 9.83 11.23 -13.93
N GLN A 110 9.20 10.73 -14.99
CA GLN A 110 7.80 10.98 -15.27
C GLN A 110 7.02 9.68 -15.12
N VAL A 111 5.82 9.79 -14.58
CA VAL A 111 4.87 8.67 -14.57
C VAL A 111 4.57 8.33 -16.03
N GLY A 112 4.93 7.12 -16.42
CA GLY A 112 4.93 6.71 -17.80
C GLY A 112 3.76 5.81 -18.19
N GLY A 113 3.98 5.05 -19.24
CA GLY A 113 3.05 4.13 -19.81
C GLY A 113 2.85 2.86 -18.96
N PRO A 114 2.28 1.80 -19.57
CA PRO A 114 1.93 0.60 -18.82
C PRO A 114 3.14 -0.07 -18.17
N THR A 115 2.91 -0.61 -16.99
CA THR A 115 3.86 -1.44 -16.27
C THR A 115 3.31 -2.86 -16.14
N LYS A 116 4.01 -3.74 -15.45
CA LYS A 116 3.58 -5.14 -15.29
C LYS A 116 2.19 -5.26 -14.66
N SER A 117 1.87 -4.42 -13.68
CA SER A 117 0.64 -4.52 -12.88
C SER A 117 -0.39 -3.43 -13.17
N TYR A 118 -0.05 -2.43 -13.97
CA TYR A 118 -0.94 -1.32 -14.29
C TYR A 118 -0.93 -1.04 -15.79
N SER A 119 -2.12 -0.94 -16.38
CA SER A 119 -2.28 -0.62 -17.80
C SER A 119 -2.05 0.85 -18.11
N ASP A 120 -2.42 1.71 -17.17
CA ASP A 120 -2.31 3.16 -17.28
C ASP A 120 -2.37 3.80 -15.90
N PHE A 121 -2.01 5.07 -15.86
CA PHE A 121 -2.05 5.90 -14.66
C PHE A 121 -2.84 7.17 -14.94
N GLY A 122 -3.47 7.71 -13.91
CA GLY A 122 -4.16 8.99 -13.98
C GLY A 122 -3.99 9.77 -12.69
N TRP A 123 -4.11 11.08 -12.80
CA TRP A 123 -4.19 12.01 -11.68
C TRP A 123 -5.65 12.35 -11.44
N PHE A 124 -6.13 12.11 -10.23
CA PHE A 124 -7.54 12.31 -9.88
C PHE A 124 -7.66 13.25 -8.70
N PRO A 125 -8.58 14.23 -8.75
CA PRO A 125 -8.84 15.07 -7.60
C PRO A 125 -9.20 14.22 -6.37
N LEU A 126 -8.64 14.56 -5.22
CA LEU A 126 -8.97 13.86 -3.96
C LEU A 126 -10.48 13.95 -3.64
N ALA A 127 -11.12 15.04 -4.05
CA ALA A 127 -12.56 15.25 -3.87
C ALA A 127 -13.42 14.48 -4.87
N GLU A 128 -12.82 13.89 -5.91
CA GLU A 128 -13.57 13.33 -7.04
C GLU A 128 -12.85 12.07 -7.57
N LEU A 129 -12.79 11.06 -6.71
CA LEU A 129 -12.15 9.79 -7.05
C LEU A 129 -12.96 9.02 -8.11
N PRO A 130 -12.31 8.21 -8.97
CA PRO A 130 -13.01 7.47 -10.02
C PRO A 130 -13.99 6.45 -9.43
N ALA A 131 -15.11 6.19 -10.13
CA ALA A 131 -16.12 5.25 -9.69
C ALA A 131 -15.60 3.80 -9.61
N ASN A 132 -14.69 3.43 -10.51
CA ASN A 132 -14.11 2.09 -10.60
C ASN A 132 -12.80 1.98 -9.81
N MET A 133 -12.82 2.34 -8.56
CA MET A 133 -11.68 2.24 -7.66
C MET A 133 -11.83 1.03 -6.73
N ILE A 134 -10.72 0.39 -6.36
CA ILE A 134 -10.71 -0.66 -5.33
C ILE A 134 -11.31 -0.07 -4.05
N ASP A 135 -12.33 -0.71 -3.50
CA ASP A 135 -13.15 -0.14 -2.43
C ASP A 135 -12.38 0.19 -1.16
N ARG A 136 -11.55 -0.72 -0.67
CA ARG A 136 -10.72 -0.46 0.52
C ARG A 136 -9.73 0.68 0.30
N ALA A 137 -9.18 0.80 -0.92
CA ALA A 137 -8.28 1.90 -1.27
C ALA A 137 -9.03 3.23 -1.28
N ARG A 138 -10.26 3.24 -1.81
CA ARG A 138 -11.15 4.42 -1.76
C ARG A 138 -11.37 4.88 -0.33
N VAL A 139 -11.72 3.96 0.56
CA VAL A 139 -11.95 4.26 1.97
C VAL A 139 -10.70 4.88 2.60
N ALA A 140 -9.54 4.31 2.37
CA ALA A 140 -8.28 4.84 2.89
C ALA A 140 -7.97 6.25 2.37
N VAL A 141 -8.08 6.46 1.05
CA VAL A 141 -7.79 7.76 0.43
C VAL A 141 -8.78 8.83 0.90
N ARG A 142 -10.06 8.49 1.05
CA ARG A 142 -11.07 9.41 1.58
C ARG A 142 -10.79 9.79 3.03
N ASN A 143 -10.43 8.83 3.87
CA ASN A 143 -10.06 9.11 5.25
C ASN A 143 -8.81 10.00 5.33
N PHE A 144 -7.81 9.71 4.51
CA PHE A 144 -6.63 10.55 4.39
C PHE A 144 -7.00 11.99 3.99
N ALA A 145 -7.83 12.14 2.96
CA ALA A 145 -8.27 13.46 2.48
C ALA A 145 -9.04 14.24 3.56
N ALA A 146 -9.73 13.54 4.45
CA ALA A 146 -10.44 14.14 5.60
C ALA A 146 -9.52 14.45 6.79
N GLY A 147 -8.21 14.20 6.67
CA GLY A 147 -7.23 14.47 7.71
C GLY A 147 -6.99 13.33 8.68
N ALA A 148 -7.58 12.16 8.48
CA ALA A 148 -7.34 11.01 9.33
C ALA A 148 -6.02 10.32 8.96
N ARG A 149 -5.29 9.88 9.98
CA ARG A 149 -4.03 9.12 9.79
C ARG A 149 -4.23 7.61 9.82
N PHE A 150 -5.40 7.18 10.23
CA PHE A 150 -5.72 5.78 10.43
C PHE A 150 -7.17 5.51 10.04
N SER A 151 -7.42 4.35 9.43
CA SER A 151 -8.76 3.85 9.12
C SER A 151 -8.84 2.34 9.30
N THR A 152 -10.05 1.85 9.40
CA THR A 152 -10.38 0.44 9.51
C THR A 152 -11.29 0.05 8.34
N TYR A 153 -11.07 -1.10 7.75
CA TYR A 153 -11.91 -1.61 6.67
C TYR A 153 -12.32 -3.07 6.97
N PRO A 154 -13.56 -3.46 6.74
CA PRO A 154 -14.69 -2.55 6.55
C PRO A 154 -14.92 -1.69 7.80
N ALA A 155 -15.60 -0.54 7.64
CA ALA A 155 -15.89 0.33 8.77
C ALA A 155 -16.84 -0.35 9.74
N PHE A 156 -16.47 -0.40 11.02
CA PHE A 156 -17.36 -0.89 12.05
C PHE A 156 -18.33 0.17 12.50
N GLY A 157 -19.59 -0.20 12.75
CA GLY A 157 -20.58 0.66 13.34
C GLY A 157 -21.44 1.44 12.36
N MET A 158 -21.49 1.01 11.13
CA MET A 158 -22.49 1.52 10.19
C MET A 158 -23.59 0.53 9.98
#